data_cfec9756c840d976ba919663b8ad9852
#
_entry.id   cfec9756c840d976ba919663b8ad9852
#
_cell.length_a   1.000
_cell.length_b   1.000
_cell.length_c   1.000
_cell.angle_alpha   90.00
_cell.angle_beta   90.00
_cell.angle_gamma   90.00
#
_symmetry.space_group_name_H-M   'P 1'
#
loop_
_entity.id
_entity.type
_entity.pdbx_description
1 polymer ?
#
loop_
_entity_poly.entity_id
_entity_poly.type
_entity_poly.pdbx_seq_one_letter_code
_entity_poly.pdbx_strand_id
1 'polypeptide(L)'
;MLERLRSAIANYQPTGLIDPEREQAKAKVRERALSLLDYRARSRHELRQRLLKAEYEPETVEEVLDDLQEAGLLDDAAFAQEWVSQRARRRGKSTRVLARELRDKGVGAAERREALDQISEAEEEATARAVARKKARGIRGVPEGRHERDKDVRRVLGALARRGFPEGMSLALAREAVEERYAELRAA
;
A
#
# COMPACT_ATOMS: atom_id res chain seq x y z
N MET A 1 -25.73 43.55 -44.00
CA MET A 1 -24.77 42.47 -43.63
C MET A 1 -24.32 42.57 -42.17
N LEU A 2 -23.90 43.75 -41.70
CA LEU A 2 -23.47 44.02 -40.33
C LEU A 2 -24.53 43.79 -39.24
N GLU A 3 -25.80 44.11 -39.50
CA GLU A 3 -26.92 43.88 -38.57
C GLU A 3 -27.23 42.38 -38.36
N ARG A 4 -27.11 41.55 -39.40
CA ARG A 4 -27.26 40.10 -39.29
C ARG A 4 -26.14 39.46 -38.45
N LEU A 5 -24.93 39.97 -38.56
CA LEU A 5 -23.79 39.55 -37.74
C LEU A 5 -23.98 39.99 -36.28
N ARG A 6 -24.44 41.22 -36.02
CA ARG A 6 -24.73 41.70 -34.67
C ARG A 6 -25.87 40.90 -34.01
N SER A 7 -26.91 40.58 -34.75
CA SER A 7 -28.03 39.76 -34.27
C SER A 7 -27.58 38.30 -34.01
N ALA A 8 -26.72 37.75 -34.86
CA ALA A 8 -26.15 36.39 -34.64
C ALA A 8 -25.24 36.33 -33.43
N ILE A 9 -24.44 37.38 -33.20
CA ILE A 9 -23.58 37.49 -32.01
C ILE A 9 -24.42 37.72 -30.74
N ALA A 10 -25.45 38.54 -30.81
CA ALA A 10 -26.34 38.81 -29.67
C ALA A 10 -27.19 37.58 -29.27
N ASN A 11 -27.49 36.70 -30.25
CA ASN A 11 -28.22 35.44 -30.02
C ASN A 11 -27.32 34.22 -29.93
N TYR A 12 -25.99 34.40 -29.95
CA TYR A 12 -25.04 33.34 -29.70
C TYR A 12 -25.11 32.97 -28.21
N GLN A 13 -25.94 32.01 -27.91
CA GLN A 13 -25.82 31.24 -26.69
C GLN A 13 -24.68 30.25 -26.95
N PRO A 14 -23.58 30.32 -26.21
CA PRO A 14 -22.58 29.26 -26.27
C PRO A 14 -23.32 27.97 -25.95
N THR A 15 -23.55 27.14 -26.97
CA THR A 15 -24.05 25.79 -26.81
C THR A 15 -23.06 25.11 -25.86
N GLY A 16 -23.52 24.87 -24.62
CA GLY A 16 -22.76 24.49 -23.46
C GLY A 16 -21.90 23.25 -23.64
N LEU A 17 -20.74 23.46 -24.22
CA LEU A 17 -19.65 22.48 -24.18
C LEU A 17 -18.92 22.54 -22.83
N ILE A 18 -19.06 23.63 -22.08
CA ILE A 18 -18.42 23.79 -20.75
C ILE A 18 -19.42 24.50 -19.84
N ASP A 19 -19.90 23.82 -18.82
CA ASP A 19 -20.63 24.42 -17.71
C ASP A 19 -19.62 25.11 -16.78
N PRO A 20 -19.60 26.45 -16.67
CA PRO A 20 -18.64 27.18 -15.87
C PRO A 20 -18.68 26.81 -14.37
N GLU A 21 -19.90 26.51 -13.85
CA GLU A 21 -20.05 26.14 -12.43
C GLU A 21 -19.48 24.75 -12.18
N ARG A 22 -19.73 23.82 -13.11
CA ARG A 22 -19.17 22.46 -13.05
C ARG A 22 -17.64 22.47 -13.16
N GLU A 23 -17.08 23.27 -14.08
CA GLU A 23 -15.63 23.41 -14.22
C GLU A 23 -14.98 24.05 -12.97
N GLN A 24 -15.64 25.01 -12.37
CA GLN A 24 -15.16 25.59 -11.10
C GLN A 24 -15.21 24.58 -9.96
N ALA A 25 -16.26 23.76 -9.89
CA ALA A 25 -16.34 22.66 -8.91
C ALA A 25 -15.22 21.64 -9.11
N LYS A 26 -15.00 21.19 -10.37
CA LYS A 26 -13.88 20.30 -10.74
C LYS A 26 -12.52 20.89 -10.35
N ALA A 27 -12.28 22.17 -10.60
CA ALA A 27 -11.03 22.83 -10.27
C ALA A 27 -10.73 22.77 -8.77
N LYS A 28 -11.71 22.98 -7.90
CA LYS A 28 -11.57 22.87 -6.44
C LYS A 28 -11.24 21.44 -5.99
N VAL A 29 -11.94 20.44 -6.57
CA VAL A 29 -11.69 19.03 -6.29
C VAL A 29 -10.29 18.63 -6.75
N ARG A 30 -9.87 19.06 -7.94
CA ARG A 30 -8.55 18.79 -8.52
C ARG A 30 -7.43 19.40 -7.66
N GLU A 31 -7.56 20.66 -7.26
CA GLU A 31 -6.59 21.32 -6.35
C GLU A 31 -6.44 20.53 -5.05
N ARG A 32 -7.56 20.12 -4.44
CA ARG A 32 -7.54 19.31 -3.23
C ARG A 32 -6.90 17.95 -3.44
N ALA A 33 -7.20 17.29 -4.54
CA ALA A 33 -6.64 15.99 -4.90
C ALA A 33 -5.12 16.08 -5.10
N LEU A 34 -4.63 17.07 -5.85
CA LEU A 34 -3.21 17.31 -6.06
C LEU A 34 -2.48 17.59 -4.73
N SER A 35 -3.03 18.43 -3.88
CA SER A 35 -2.49 18.69 -2.53
C SER A 35 -2.37 17.42 -1.68
N LEU A 36 -3.30 16.47 -1.83
CA LEU A 36 -3.26 15.19 -1.13
C LEU A 36 -2.21 14.25 -1.71
N LEU A 37 -1.97 14.28 -3.02
CA LEU A 37 -0.94 13.49 -3.72
C LEU A 37 0.46 14.03 -3.47
N ASP A 38 0.65 15.35 -3.41
CA ASP A 38 1.92 16.00 -3.08
C ASP A 38 2.43 15.58 -1.69
N TYR A 39 1.52 15.40 -0.74
CA TYR A 39 1.91 14.97 0.60
C TYR A 39 2.43 13.51 0.62
N ARG A 40 1.80 12.60 -0.11
CA ARG A 40 2.22 11.22 -0.33
C ARG A 40 1.43 10.54 -1.45
N ALA A 41 2.01 9.52 -2.05
CA ALA A 41 1.29 8.64 -2.97
C ALA A 41 0.04 8.01 -2.29
N ARG A 42 -1.03 7.89 -3.06
CA ARG A 42 -2.32 7.30 -2.65
C ARG A 42 -2.88 6.45 -3.77
N SER A 43 -3.62 5.41 -3.40
CA SER A 43 -4.47 4.71 -4.37
C SER A 43 -5.67 5.55 -4.75
N ARG A 44 -6.28 5.25 -5.91
CA ARG A 44 -7.54 5.85 -6.35
C ARG A 44 -8.62 5.77 -5.25
N HIS A 45 -8.75 4.60 -4.62
CA HIS A 45 -9.70 4.39 -3.54
C HIS A 45 -9.43 5.29 -2.33
N GLU A 46 -8.18 5.41 -1.88
CA GLU A 46 -7.83 6.29 -0.76
C GLU A 46 -8.11 7.77 -1.06
N LEU A 47 -7.81 8.20 -2.28
CA LEU A 47 -8.05 9.58 -2.72
C LEU A 47 -9.55 9.87 -2.77
N ARG A 48 -10.32 8.98 -3.42
CA ARG A 48 -11.78 9.02 -3.46
C ARG A 48 -12.40 9.17 -2.07
N GLN A 49 -12.03 8.29 -1.14
CA GLN A 49 -12.57 8.33 0.23
C GLN A 49 -12.28 9.65 0.94
N ARG A 50 -11.12 10.24 0.70
CA ARG A 50 -10.76 11.52 1.31
C ARG A 50 -11.50 12.70 0.71
N LEU A 51 -11.74 12.69 -0.59
CA LEU A 51 -12.51 13.72 -1.27
C LEU A 51 -14.00 13.66 -0.87
N LEU A 52 -14.59 12.47 -0.83
CA LEU A 52 -15.96 12.27 -0.36
C LEU A 52 -16.13 12.68 1.11
N LYS A 53 -15.14 12.39 1.97
CA LYS A 53 -15.16 12.83 3.37
C LYS A 53 -15.06 14.36 3.52
N ALA A 54 -14.53 15.04 2.51
CA ALA A 54 -14.50 16.50 2.44
C ALA A 54 -15.76 17.08 1.78
N GLU A 55 -16.82 16.25 1.67
CA GLU A 55 -18.16 16.59 1.20
C GLU A 55 -18.22 17.10 -0.26
N TYR A 56 -17.22 16.77 -1.08
CA TYR A 56 -17.29 17.00 -2.51
C TYR A 56 -18.32 16.08 -3.16
N GLU A 57 -18.95 16.57 -4.19
CA GLU A 57 -20.00 15.88 -4.95
C GLU A 57 -19.40 14.62 -5.63
N PRO A 58 -20.04 13.41 -5.48
CA PRO A 58 -19.48 12.14 -5.94
C PRO A 58 -19.18 12.08 -7.44
N GLU A 59 -20.06 12.62 -8.29
CA GLU A 59 -19.87 12.62 -9.74
C GLU A 59 -18.63 13.45 -10.13
N THR A 60 -18.50 14.65 -9.56
CA THR A 60 -17.33 15.51 -9.76
C THR A 60 -16.03 14.87 -9.27
N VAL A 61 -16.10 14.13 -8.16
CA VAL A 61 -14.95 13.39 -7.64
C VAL A 61 -14.50 12.32 -8.63
N GLU A 62 -15.43 11.50 -9.17
CA GLU A 62 -15.06 10.44 -10.13
C GLU A 62 -14.45 11.03 -11.40
N GLU A 63 -15.03 12.10 -11.97
CA GLU A 63 -14.49 12.76 -13.15
C GLU A 63 -13.05 13.27 -12.92
N VAL A 64 -12.79 13.89 -11.76
CA VAL A 64 -11.44 14.37 -11.45
C VAL A 64 -10.47 13.22 -11.24
N LEU A 65 -10.90 12.09 -10.65
CA LEU A 65 -10.06 10.91 -10.49
C LEU A 65 -9.71 10.28 -11.84
N ASP A 66 -10.66 10.26 -12.79
CA ASP A 66 -10.42 9.79 -14.15
C ASP A 66 -9.43 10.71 -14.88
N ASP A 67 -9.62 12.04 -14.82
CA ASP A 67 -8.70 13.04 -15.38
C ASP A 67 -7.25 12.84 -14.82
N LEU A 68 -7.12 12.62 -13.51
CA LEU A 68 -5.81 12.40 -12.87
C LEU A 68 -5.18 11.09 -13.29
N GLN A 69 -5.98 10.06 -13.52
CA GLN A 69 -5.51 8.77 -13.99
C GLN A 69 -5.07 8.82 -15.44
N GLU A 70 -5.82 9.47 -16.31
CA GLU A 70 -5.44 9.72 -17.71
C GLU A 70 -4.16 10.56 -17.82
N ALA A 71 -3.99 11.53 -16.94
CA ALA A 71 -2.76 12.34 -16.86
C ALA A 71 -1.56 11.60 -16.24
N GLY A 72 -1.73 10.34 -15.77
CA GLY A 72 -0.67 9.57 -15.12
C GLY A 72 -0.27 10.08 -13.72
N LEU A 73 -1.05 10.98 -13.12
CA LEU A 73 -0.83 11.50 -11.77
C LEU A 73 -1.41 10.59 -10.69
N LEU A 74 -2.30 9.68 -11.07
CA LEU A 74 -2.90 8.65 -10.24
C LEU A 74 -2.71 7.30 -10.93
N ASP A 75 -1.92 6.41 -10.31
CA ASP A 75 -1.54 5.11 -10.85
C ASP A 75 -1.53 4.07 -9.73
N ASP A 76 -2.53 3.22 -9.71
CA ASP A 76 -2.68 2.17 -8.69
C ASP A 76 -1.65 1.04 -8.88
N ALA A 77 -1.15 0.79 -10.08
CA ALA A 77 -0.09 -0.19 -10.32
C ALA A 77 1.25 0.29 -9.75
N ALA A 78 1.66 1.52 -10.09
CA ALA A 78 2.86 2.14 -9.53
C ALA A 78 2.77 2.27 -8.00
N PHE A 79 1.60 2.68 -7.47
CA PHE A 79 1.35 2.72 -6.03
C PHE A 79 1.54 1.35 -5.37
N ALA A 80 1.00 0.28 -5.98
CA ALA A 80 1.11 -1.07 -5.42
C ALA A 80 2.56 -1.57 -5.40
N GLN A 81 3.31 -1.36 -6.49
CA GLN A 81 4.72 -1.74 -6.59
C GLN A 81 5.56 -1.08 -5.51
N GLU A 82 5.43 0.24 -5.34
CA GLU A 82 6.16 0.98 -4.32
C GLU A 82 5.74 0.57 -2.90
N TRP A 83 4.43 0.34 -2.67
CA TRP A 83 3.91 -0.15 -1.39
C TRP A 83 4.52 -1.48 -0.98
N VAL A 84 4.60 -2.43 -1.91
CA VAL A 84 5.18 -3.75 -1.68
C VAL A 84 6.68 -3.64 -1.42
N SER A 85 7.42 -2.95 -2.29
CA SER A 85 8.87 -2.76 -2.16
C SER A 85 9.27 -2.19 -0.80
N GLN A 86 8.62 -1.11 -0.38
CA GLN A 86 8.94 -0.46 0.89
C GLN A 86 8.62 -1.32 2.10
N ARG A 87 7.49 -2.04 2.08
CA ARG A 87 7.01 -2.77 3.26
C ARG A 87 7.61 -4.16 3.42
N ALA A 88 7.89 -4.84 2.32
CA ALA A 88 8.63 -6.09 2.36
C ALA A 88 10.00 -5.87 3.02
N ARG A 89 10.79 -4.94 2.48
CA ARG A 89 12.16 -4.69 2.95
C ARG A 89 12.22 -4.02 4.33
N ARG A 90 11.47 -2.92 4.54
CA ARG A 90 11.60 -2.12 5.77
C ARG A 90 10.84 -2.67 6.96
N ARG A 91 9.70 -3.34 6.73
CA ARG A 91 8.82 -3.83 7.79
C ARG A 91 8.80 -5.35 7.93
N GLY A 92 9.44 -6.08 7.01
CA GLY A 92 9.50 -7.54 7.02
C GLY A 92 8.12 -8.16 7.00
N LYS A 93 7.22 -7.69 6.13
CA LYS A 93 5.87 -8.23 5.96
C LYS A 93 5.88 -9.29 4.88
N SER A 94 5.05 -10.34 5.08
CA SER A 94 4.83 -11.38 4.09
C SER A 94 3.99 -10.88 2.91
N THR A 95 4.10 -11.54 1.76
CA THR A 95 3.28 -11.31 0.58
C THR A 95 1.78 -11.40 0.90
N ARG A 96 1.38 -12.33 1.77
CA ARG A 96 0.00 -12.50 2.23
C ARG A 96 -0.55 -11.25 2.95
N VAL A 97 0.24 -10.63 3.81
CA VAL A 97 -0.17 -9.40 4.51
C VAL A 97 -0.19 -8.22 3.55
N LEU A 98 0.80 -8.13 2.65
CA LEU A 98 0.86 -7.08 1.64
C LEU A 98 -0.33 -7.15 0.68
N ALA A 99 -0.73 -8.37 0.24
CA ALA A 99 -1.93 -8.58 -0.57
C ALA A 99 -3.20 -8.05 0.13
N ARG A 100 -3.33 -8.30 1.44
CA ARG A 100 -4.46 -7.79 2.23
C ARG A 100 -4.42 -6.27 2.34
N GLU A 101 -3.26 -5.69 2.64
CA GLU A 101 -3.12 -4.24 2.74
C GLU A 101 -3.47 -3.52 1.42
N LEU A 102 -3.01 -4.05 0.28
CA LEU A 102 -3.35 -3.49 -1.03
C LEU A 102 -4.85 -3.63 -1.35
N ARG A 103 -5.48 -4.74 -0.95
CA ARG A 103 -6.93 -4.90 -1.07
C ARG A 103 -7.68 -3.87 -0.23
N ASP A 104 -7.23 -3.63 1.01
CA ASP A 104 -7.82 -2.63 1.91
C ASP A 104 -7.59 -1.20 1.38
N LYS A 105 -6.61 -1.01 0.49
CA LYS A 105 -6.35 0.21 -0.28
C LYS A 105 -7.18 0.31 -1.56
N GLY A 106 -7.99 -0.69 -1.87
CA GLY A 106 -8.83 -0.72 -3.05
C GLY A 106 -8.09 -0.95 -4.37
N VAL A 107 -6.82 -1.39 -4.31
CA VAL A 107 -6.05 -1.73 -5.53
C VAL A 107 -6.66 -2.95 -6.21
N GLY A 108 -6.75 -2.95 -7.53
CA GLY A 108 -7.32 -4.02 -8.35
C GLY A 108 -6.58 -5.36 -8.21
N ALA A 109 -7.21 -6.46 -8.59
CA ALA A 109 -6.64 -7.80 -8.41
C ALA A 109 -5.43 -8.06 -9.31
N ALA A 110 -5.42 -7.48 -10.52
CA ALA A 110 -4.34 -7.60 -11.48
C ALA A 110 -3.09 -6.85 -10.98
N GLU A 111 -3.24 -5.60 -10.61
CA GLU A 111 -2.18 -4.73 -10.09
C GLU A 111 -1.59 -5.28 -8.78
N ARG A 112 -2.43 -5.85 -7.91
CA ARG A 112 -1.95 -6.52 -6.69
C ARG A 112 -1.08 -7.72 -7.00
N ARG A 113 -1.49 -8.56 -7.97
CA ARG A 113 -0.72 -9.76 -8.36
C ARG A 113 0.63 -9.35 -8.92
N GLU A 114 0.63 -8.45 -9.89
CA GLU A 114 1.85 -7.95 -10.52
C GLU A 114 2.82 -7.33 -9.49
N ALA A 115 2.30 -6.51 -8.58
CA ALA A 115 3.11 -5.92 -7.53
C ALA A 115 3.71 -6.96 -6.56
N LEU A 116 3.00 -8.06 -6.28
CA LEU A 116 3.49 -9.11 -5.38
C LEU A 116 4.48 -10.06 -6.07
N ASP A 117 4.37 -10.25 -7.38
CA ASP A 117 5.26 -11.10 -8.18
C ASP A 117 6.71 -10.60 -8.18
N GLN A 118 6.95 -9.34 -7.78
CA GLN A 118 8.31 -8.83 -7.56
C GLN A 118 9.04 -9.48 -6.36
N ILE A 119 8.34 -10.23 -5.50
CA ILE A 119 8.92 -10.93 -4.35
C ILE A 119 8.92 -12.43 -4.64
N SER A 120 10.07 -12.99 -4.87
CA SER A 120 10.24 -14.45 -4.98
C SER A 120 10.03 -15.16 -3.64
N GLU A 121 9.73 -16.45 -3.67
CA GLU A 121 9.64 -17.28 -2.46
C GLU A 121 10.94 -17.25 -1.65
N ALA A 122 12.10 -17.25 -2.32
CA ALA A 122 13.40 -17.18 -1.67
C ALA A 122 13.61 -15.84 -0.93
N GLU A 123 13.16 -14.71 -1.52
CA GLU A 123 13.22 -13.40 -0.87
C GLU A 123 12.25 -13.30 0.31
N GLU A 124 11.07 -13.90 0.20
CA GLU A 124 10.12 -13.98 1.32
C GLU A 124 10.69 -14.80 2.47
N GLU A 125 11.28 -15.95 2.19
CA GLU A 125 11.96 -16.78 3.20
C GLU A 125 13.15 -16.04 3.84
N ALA A 126 14.00 -15.39 3.04
CA ALA A 126 15.11 -14.59 3.55
C ALA A 126 14.63 -13.46 4.47
N THR A 127 13.52 -12.82 4.12
CA THR A 127 12.88 -11.79 4.96
C THR A 127 12.38 -12.38 6.28
N ALA A 128 11.71 -13.54 6.23
CA ALA A 128 11.23 -14.24 7.43
C ALA A 128 12.41 -14.66 8.34
N ARG A 129 13.48 -15.19 7.77
CA ARG A 129 14.71 -15.58 8.47
C ARG A 129 15.35 -14.38 9.17
N ALA A 130 15.46 -13.24 8.49
CA ALA A 130 15.98 -12.02 9.10
C ALA A 130 15.13 -11.54 10.28
N VAL A 131 13.80 -11.63 10.17
CA VAL A 131 12.86 -11.32 11.27
C VAL A 131 13.05 -12.27 12.45
N ALA A 132 13.17 -13.58 12.19
CA ALA A 132 13.39 -14.60 13.22
C ALA A 132 14.70 -14.36 13.97
N ARG A 133 15.82 -14.20 13.28
CA ARG A 133 17.13 -13.89 13.84
C ARG A 133 17.13 -12.59 14.66
N LYS A 134 16.53 -11.53 14.11
CA LYS A 134 16.39 -10.26 14.87
C LYS A 134 15.63 -10.46 16.18
N LYS A 135 14.59 -11.30 16.18
CA LYS A 135 13.81 -11.57 17.40
C LYS A 135 14.57 -12.47 18.38
N ALA A 136 15.30 -13.49 17.89
CA ALA A 136 16.12 -14.39 18.69
C ALA A 136 17.29 -13.67 19.38
N ARG A 137 17.86 -12.61 18.84
CA ARG A 137 18.89 -11.78 19.49
C ARG A 137 18.50 -11.25 20.87
N GLY A 138 17.19 -11.16 21.15
CA GLY A 138 16.70 -10.79 22.48
C GLY A 138 16.76 -11.89 23.53
N ILE A 139 17.22 -13.11 23.18
CA ILE A 139 17.49 -14.22 24.09
C ILE A 139 18.88 -14.00 24.69
N ARG A 140 18.97 -13.98 26.02
CA ARG A 140 20.18 -13.61 26.74
C ARG A 140 20.92 -14.80 27.40
N GLY A 141 20.32 -15.99 27.42
CA GLY A 141 20.89 -17.18 28.01
C GLY A 141 20.31 -18.44 27.38
N VAL A 142 21.00 -19.55 27.53
CA VAL A 142 20.56 -20.86 27.08
C VAL A 142 19.81 -21.52 28.23
N PRO A 143 18.52 -21.78 28.10
CA PRO A 143 17.73 -22.40 29.15
C PRO A 143 18.06 -23.91 29.27
N GLU A 144 18.07 -24.43 30.50
CA GLU A 144 18.28 -25.84 30.77
C GLU A 144 17.03 -26.69 30.47
N GLY A 145 15.84 -26.13 30.76
CA GLY A 145 14.57 -26.82 30.64
C GLY A 145 13.95 -26.73 29.22
N ARG A 146 13.23 -27.80 28.84
CA ARG A 146 12.51 -27.85 27.58
C ARG A 146 11.41 -26.79 27.50
N HIS A 147 10.73 -26.53 28.60
CA HIS A 147 9.61 -25.56 28.63
C HIS A 147 10.06 -24.12 28.27
N GLU A 148 11.22 -23.69 28.79
CA GLU A 148 11.80 -22.40 28.50
C GLU A 148 12.25 -22.28 27.03
N ARG A 149 12.84 -23.38 26.50
CA ARG A 149 13.18 -23.47 25.07
C ARG A 149 11.95 -23.32 24.16
N ASP A 150 10.89 -24.04 24.50
CA ASP A 150 9.62 -23.92 23.78
C ASP A 150 9.01 -22.50 23.88
N LYS A 151 9.22 -21.81 25.01
CA LYS A 151 8.82 -20.41 25.19
C LYS A 151 9.59 -19.47 24.28
N ASP A 152 10.89 -19.67 24.11
CA ASP A 152 11.69 -18.87 23.19
C ASP A 152 11.27 -19.11 21.73
N VAL A 153 11.05 -20.36 21.34
CA VAL A 153 10.53 -20.68 19.99
C VAL A 153 9.17 -20.01 19.77
N ARG A 154 8.22 -20.12 20.70
CA ARG A 154 6.91 -19.45 20.60
C ARG A 154 7.03 -17.93 20.49
N ARG A 155 7.98 -17.32 21.16
CA ARG A 155 8.25 -15.87 21.10
C ARG A 155 8.71 -15.43 19.70
N VAL A 156 9.59 -16.21 19.07
CA VAL A 156 10.05 -15.94 17.69
C VAL A 156 8.94 -16.23 16.69
N LEU A 157 8.28 -17.39 16.81
CA LEU A 157 7.13 -17.78 15.99
C LEU A 157 6.04 -16.70 16.00
N GLY A 158 5.69 -16.17 17.16
CA GLY A 158 4.70 -15.09 17.28
C GLY A 158 5.11 -13.80 16.55
N ALA A 159 6.40 -13.53 16.40
CA ALA A 159 6.87 -12.38 15.63
C ALA A 159 6.70 -12.59 14.13
N LEU A 160 6.87 -13.80 13.62
CA LEU A 160 6.63 -14.19 12.23
C LEU A 160 5.12 -14.23 11.91
N ALA A 161 4.34 -14.86 12.79
CA ALA A 161 2.89 -14.95 12.65
C ALA A 161 2.21 -13.57 12.53
N ARG A 162 2.61 -12.60 13.36
CA ARG A 162 2.11 -11.22 13.28
C ARG A 162 2.44 -10.52 11.96
N ARG A 163 3.45 -10.99 11.24
CA ARG A 163 3.84 -10.50 9.91
C ARG A 163 3.23 -11.31 8.77
N GLY A 164 2.46 -12.36 9.11
CA GLY A 164 1.65 -13.15 8.20
C GLY A 164 2.42 -14.21 7.42
N PHE A 165 3.64 -14.57 7.83
CA PHE A 165 4.38 -15.67 7.19
C PHE A 165 3.67 -17.02 7.41
N PRO A 166 3.75 -17.95 6.43
CA PRO A 166 3.16 -19.28 6.55
C PRO A 166 3.62 -20.03 7.79
N GLU A 167 2.71 -20.78 8.43
CA GLU A 167 2.98 -21.43 9.72
C GLU A 167 4.15 -22.42 9.65
N GLY A 168 4.18 -23.29 8.61
CA GLY A 168 5.25 -24.27 8.43
C GLY A 168 6.63 -23.63 8.30
N MET A 169 6.76 -22.61 7.43
CA MET A 169 7.98 -21.81 7.29
C MET A 169 8.34 -21.13 8.63
N SER A 170 7.36 -20.50 9.26
CA SER A 170 7.57 -19.75 10.51
C SER A 170 8.08 -20.64 11.64
N LEU A 171 7.57 -21.87 11.77
CA LEU A 171 8.00 -22.81 12.82
C LEU A 171 9.43 -23.30 12.57
N ALA A 172 9.75 -23.65 11.32
CA ALA A 172 11.10 -24.07 10.93
C ALA A 172 12.13 -22.97 11.22
N LEU A 173 11.88 -21.76 10.74
CA LEU A 173 12.77 -20.61 10.92
C LEU A 173 12.86 -20.13 12.37
N ALA A 174 11.77 -20.27 13.15
CA ALA A 174 11.82 -19.94 14.58
C ALA A 174 12.75 -20.89 15.34
N ARG A 175 12.68 -22.20 15.08
CA ARG A 175 13.56 -23.20 15.70
C ARG A 175 15.01 -22.96 15.29
N GLU A 176 15.27 -22.80 14.00
CA GLU A 176 16.60 -22.51 13.47
C GLU A 176 17.22 -21.27 14.14
N ALA A 177 16.50 -20.15 14.17
CA ALA A 177 17.02 -18.91 14.74
C ALA A 177 17.26 -18.98 16.27
N VAL A 178 16.48 -19.78 16.99
CA VAL A 178 16.69 -20.00 18.43
C VAL A 178 17.92 -20.87 18.66
N GLU A 179 18.11 -21.96 17.91
CA GLU A 179 19.28 -22.82 18.04
C GLU A 179 20.57 -22.11 17.62
N GLU A 180 20.56 -21.32 16.53
CA GLU A 180 21.68 -20.45 16.15
C GLU A 180 22.06 -19.53 17.33
N ARG A 181 21.07 -18.90 17.95
CA ARG A 181 21.31 -17.99 19.07
C ARG A 181 21.86 -18.70 20.29
N TYR A 182 21.39 -19.90 20.58
CA TYR A 182 21.95 -20.70 21.68
C TYR A 182 23.39 -21.14 21.40
N ALA A 183 23.74 -21.45 20.15
CA ALA A 183 25.11 -21.75 19.76
C ALA A 183 26.03 -20.52 19.97
N GLU A 184 25.60 -19.32 19.54
CA GLU A 184 26.32 -18.07 19.79
C GLU A 184 26.57 -17.84 21.30
N LEU A 185 25.54 -18.05 22.14
CA LEU A 185 25.62 -17.81 23.58
C LEU A 185 26.49 -18.82 24.32
N ARG A 186 26.68 -20.03 23.77
CA ARG A 186 27.62 -21.02 24.34
C ARG A 186 29.08 -20.75 23.94
N ALA A 187 29.27 -20.04 22.81
CA ALA A 187 30.62 -19.73 22.31
C ALA A 187 31.19 -18.40 22.84
N ALA A 188 30.38 -17.60 23.49
CA ALA A 188 30.75 -16.27 24.03
C ALA A 188 31.15 -16.36 25.49
#